data_9268ceb8abd42d826166dcbb66a042c8
#
_entry.id   9268ceb8abd42d826166dcbb66a042c8
#
_cell.length_a   1.000
_cell.length_b   1.000
_cell.length_c   1.000
_cell.angle_alpha   90.00
_cell.angle_beta   90.00
_cell.angle_gamma   90.00
#
_symmetry.space_group_name_H-M   'P 1'
#
loop_
_entity.id
_entity.type
_entity.pdbx_description
1 polymer ?
#
loop_
_entity_poly.entity_id
_entity_poly.type
_entity_poly.pdbx_seq_one_letter_code
_entity_poly.pdbx_strand_id
1 'polypeptide(L)'
;LKQMINQVSFAAATDDARPTLTGVSTTFDGSQIMMAATDGFRLSLRSAHIPGYVEETISMIIPARALSDVARVIGDDLEAVYVSMPKGRNQIIFNMDNVVLVSQLIDGTFPDYSPIVPASHNTRTVVNTAEFRKACKTADIFARESSNTARISVEPGDEFGPSLATVVATSTETGDNEAQIEASVDGQPIEIAFNVKYMTDVLNVVETPQVALETTSAMEPGVIRPVGDNDFVHIIMPMQFGR
;
A
#
# COMPACT_ATOMS: atom_id res chain seq x y z
N LEU A 1 -11.82 2.21 -10.62
CA LEU A 1 -11.99 1.00 -9.79
C LEU A 1 -10.81 0.05 -9.92
N LYS A 2 -10.36 -0.29 -11.14
CA LYS A 2 -9.20 -1.17 -11.39
C LYS A 2 -7.94 -0.71 -10.64
N GLN A 3 -7.60 0.58 -10.76
CA GLN A 3 -6.46 1.18 -10.05
C GLN A 3 -6.61 1.07 -8.52
N MET A 4 -7.79 1.41 -7.97
CA MET A 4 -8.05 1.28 -6.55
C MET A 4 -7.82 -0.14 -6.03
N ILE A 5 -8.39 -1.12 -6.74
CA ILE A 5 -8.25 -2.53 -6.38
C ILE A 5 -6.76 -2.93 -6.38
N ASN A 6 -6.02 -2.58 -7.44
CA ASN A 6 -4.60 -2.90 -7.55
C ASN A 6 -3.76 -2.25 -6.46
N GLN A 7 -4.14 -1.03 -6.03
CA GLN A 7 -3.43 -0.29 -4.98
C GLN A 7 -3.73 -0.78 -3.56
N VAL A 8 -4.79 -1.58 -3.37
CA VAL A 8 -5.22 -1.98 -2.02
C VAL A 8 -5.13 -3.50 -1.81
N SER A 9 -5.60 -4.32 -2.76
CA SER A 9 -5.81 -5.75 -2.55
C SER A 9 -4.54 -6.54 -2.21
N PHE A 10 -3.36 -6.10 -2.66
CA PHE A 10 -2.09 -6.77 -2.38
C PHE A 10 -1.69 -6.72 -0.90
N ALA A 11 -2.25 -5.79 -0.12
CA ALA A 11 -1.97 -5.64 1.30
C ALA A 11 -2.83 -6.55 2.20
N ALA A 12 -3.83 -7.24 1.63
CA ALA A 12 -4.63 -8.20 2.38
C ALA A 12 -3.81 -9.42 2.82
N ALA A 13 -4.20 -10.02 3.95
CA ALA A 13 -3.61 -11.27 4.42
C ALA A 13 -3.90 -12.42 3.44
N THR A 14 -2.97 -13.37 3.36
CA THR A 14 -3.11 -14.57 2.52
C THR A 14 -3.39 -15.83 3.33
N ASP A 15 -3.34 -15.76 4.65
CA ASP A 15 -3.63 -16.87 5.54
C ASP A 15 -5.06 -16.78 6.09
N ASP A 16 -5.68 -17.96 6.30
CA ASP A 16 -7.06 -18.06 6.78
C ASP A 16 -7.20 -17.94 8.31
N ALA A 17 -6.10 -17.71 9.03
CA ALA A 17 -6.14 -17.57 10.49
C ALA A 17 -6.92 -16.32 10.94
N ARG A 18 -6.95 -15.31 10.07
CA ARG A 18 -7.67 -14.05 10.26
C ARG A 18 -8.55 -13.76 9.06
N PRO A 19 -9.71 -14.42 8.91
CA PRO A 19 -10.53 -14.36 7.69
C PRO A 19 -10.91 -12.94 7.26
N THR A 20 -11.21 -12.04 8.22
CA THR A 20 -11.57 -10.65 7.91
C THR A 20 -10.44 -9.87 7.24
N LEU A 21 -9.18 -10.24 7.48
CA LEU A 21 -8.01 -9.60 6.86
C LEU A 21 -7.69 -10.15 5.46
N THR A 22 -8.26 -11.29 5.06
CA THR A 22 -8.12 -11.79 3.68
C THR A 22 -9.00 -11.02 2.69
N GLY A 23 -9.81 -10.09 3.20
CA GLY A 23 -10.65 -9.20 2.42
C GLY A 23 -10.19 -7.75 2.43
N VAL A 24 -10.86 -6.99 1.60
CA VAL A 24 -10.74 -5.54 1.51
C VAL A 24 -11.99 -4.92 2.10
N SER A 25 -11.83 -4.12 3.15
CA SER A 25 -12.90 -3.28 3.67
C SER A 25 -13.24 -2.24 2.60
N THR A 26 -14.48 -2.23 2.19
CA THR A 26 -14.99 -1.30 1.17
C THR A 26 -16.18 -0.54 1.73
N THR A 27 -16.07 0.78 1.77
CA THR A 27 -17.12 1.67 2.27
C THR A 27 -17.56 2.61 1.17
N PHE A 28 -18.87 2.68 0.96
CA PHE A 28 -19.53 3.69 0.15
C PHE A 28 -20.21 4.69 1.08
N ASP A 29 -19.91 5.98 0.90
CA ASP A 29 -20.45 7.06 1.71
C ASP A 29 -20.69 8.30 0.84
N GLY A 30 -21.96 8.67 0.66
CA GLY A 30 -22.33 9.75 -0.26
C GLY A 30 -21.84 9.47 -1.68
N SER A 31 -20.97 10.32 -2.19
CA SER A 31 -20.33 10.19 -3.51
C SER A 31 -18.89 9.65 -3.44
N GLN A 32 -18.50 9.02 -2.32
CA GLN A 32 -17.17 8.49 -2.14
C GLN A 32 -17.18 6.96 -1.98
N ILE A 33 -16.12 6.33 -2.45
CA ILE A 33 -15.75 4.97 -2.13
C ILE A 33 -14.39 4.98 -1.45
N MET A 34 -14.25 4.22 -0.38
CA MET A 34 -12.99 4.00 0.34
C MET A 34 -12.72 2.51 0.43
N MET A 35 -11.49 2.11 0.14
CA MET A 35 -11.01 0.75 0.26
C MET A 35 -9.82 0.69 1.22
N ALA A 36 -9.79 -0.31 2.07
CA ALA A 36 -8.71 -0.58 3.02
C ALA A 36 -8.38 -2.07 3.05
N ALA A 37 -7.10 -2.42 3.04
CA ALA A 37 -6.63 -3.78 3.26
C ALA A 37 -5.37 -3.80 4.12
N THR A 38 -5.24 -4.81 4.98
CA THR A 38 -4.08 -5.00 5.86
C THR A 38 -3.85 -6.48 6.14
N ASP A 39 -2.59 -6.85 6.37
CA ASP A 39 -2.17 -8.15 6.89
C ASP A 39 -1.72 -8.06 8.38
N GLY A 40 -1.81 -6.86 8.98
CA GLY A 40 -1.36 -6.55 10.33
C GLY A 40 0.07 -5.97 10.40
N PHE A 41 0.83 -6.00 9.30
CA PHE A 41 2.18 -5.43 9.21
C PHE A 41 2.26 -4.28 8.21
N ARG A 42 1.29 -4.18 7.33
CA ARG A 42 1.11 -3.10 6.36
C ARG A 42 -0.36 -2.79 6.18
N LEU A 43 -0.67 -1.61 5.70
CA LEU A 43 -2.02 -1.14 5.44
C LEU A 43 -2.02 -0.32 4.15
N SER A 44 -2.92 -0.62 3.23
CA SER A 44 -3.20 0.21 2.06
C SER A 44 -4.57 0.84 2.17
N LEU A 45 -4.65 2.13 1.90
CA LEU A 45 -5.88 2.91 1.87
C LEU A 45 -5.99 3.63 0.53
N ARG A 46 -7.16 3.55 -0.09
CA ARG A 46 -7.47 4.31 -1.31
C ARG A 46 -8.88 4.83 -1.27
N SER A 47 -9.06 6.12 -1.59
CA SER A 47 -10.36 6.75 -1.78
C SER A 47 -10.55 7.20 -3.23
N ALA A 48 -11.80 7.33 -3.65
CA ALA A 48 -12.16 7.92 -4.94
C ALA A 48 -13.60 8.44 -4.92
N HIS A 49 -13.91 9.36 -5.84
CA HIS A 49 -15.28 9.75 -6.10
C HIS A 49 -15.97 8.75 -7.04
N ILE A 50 -17.22 8.44 -6.75
CA ILE A 50 -18.11 7.67 -7.63
C ILE A 50 -19.12 8.60 -8.29
N PRO A 51 -19.55 8.30 -9.54
CA PRO A 51 -20.55 9.12 -10.23
C PRO A 51 -21.96 9.02 -9.64
N GLY A 52 -22.20 8.05 -8.75
CA GLY A 52 -23.45 7.85 -8.03
C GLY A 52 -23.43 8.50 -6.65
N TYR A 53 -24.58 8.44 -5.97
CA TYR A 53 -24.74 8.86 -4.58
C TYR A 53 -25.44 7.76 -3.77
N VAL A 54 -24.90 7.46 -2.60
CA VAL A 54 -25.40 6.47 -1.65
C VAL A 54 -25.98 7.22 -0.46
N GLU A 55 -27.27 7.05 -0.17
CA GLU A 55 -27.96 7.79 0.90
C GLU A 55 -27.49 7.35 2.30
N GLU A 56 -27.24 6.06 2.47
CA GLU A 56 -26.78 5.47 3.72
C GLU A 56 -25.38 4.89 3.55
N THR A 57 -24.50 5.14 4.49
CA THR A 57 -23.14 4.56 4.49
C THR A 57 -23.23 3.03 4.49
N ILE A 58 -22.62 2.40 3.49
CA ILE A 58 -22.60 0.95 3.33
C ILE A 58 -21.14 0.48 3.45
N SER A 59 -20.87 -0.38 4.43
CA SER A 59 -19.54 -0.99 4.63
C SER A 59 -19.62 -2.50 4.51
N MET A 60 -18.63 -3.10 3.86
CA MET A 60 -18.53 -4.53 3.65
C MET A 60 -17.08 -4.98 3.52
N ILE A 61 -16.83 -6.28 3.71
CA ILE A 61 -15.52 -6.89 3.47
C ILE A 61 -15.65 -7.81 2.26
N ILE A 62 -14.96 -7.43 1.17
CA ILE A 62 -14.96 -8.18 -0.09
C ILE A 62 -13.67 -9.01 -0.14
N PRO A 63 -13.71 -10.31 -0.44
CA PRO A 63 -12.50 -11.11 -0.61
C PRO A 63 -11.52 -10.44 -1.58
N ALA A 64 -10.26 -10.26 -1.17
CA ALA A 64 -9.24 -9.60 -2.00
C ALA A 64 -9.03 -10.32 -3.34
N ARG A 65 -9.17 -11.67 -3.33
CA ARG A 65 -9.10 -12.47 -4.55
C ARG A 65 -10.23 -12.12 -5.53
N ALA A 66 -11.46 -11.95 -5.05
CA ALA A 66 -12.59 -11.59 -5.91
C ALA A 66 -12.38 -10.20 -6.53
N LEU A 67 -11.90 -9.22 -5.76
CA LEU A 67 -11.55 -7.90 -6.29
C LEU A 67 -10.42 -7.98 -7.33
N SER A 68 -9.40 -8.80 -7.10
CA SER A 68 -8.32 -9.03 -8.08
C SER A 68 -8.85 -9.62 -9.38
N ASP A 69 -9.85 -10.51 -9.31
CA ASP A 69 -10.53 -11.05 -10.50
C ASP A 69 -11.35 -9.96 -11.21
N VAL A 70 -12.04 -9.09 -10.47
CA VAL A 70 -12.73 -7.90 -11.03
C VAL A 70 -11.73 -7.00 -11.76
N ALA A 71 -10.60 -6.64 -11.12
CA ALA A 71 -9.58 -5.79 -11.73
C ALA A 71 -9.00 -6.38 -13.03
N ARG A 72 -8.89 -7.72 -13.10
CA ARG A 72 -8.38 -8.43 -14.29
C ARG A 72 -9.37 -8.37 -15.45
N VAL A 73 -10.67 -8.40 -15.16
CA VAL A 73 -11.74 -8.34 -16.17
C VAL A 73 -11.97 -6.91 -16.67
N ILE A 74 -11.73 -5.88 -15.86
CA ILE A 74 -11.86 -4.49 -16.28
C ILE A 74 -10.83 -4.18 -17.38
N GLY A 75 -11.31 -4.13 -18.63
CA GLY A 75 -10.54 -3.66 -19.79
C GLY A 75 -10.49 -2.13 -19.87
N ASP A 76 -9.66 -1.63 -20.78
CA ASP A 76 -9.49 -0.18 -20.97
C ASP A 76 -10.71 0.46 -21.66
N ASP A 77 -11.50 -0.34 -22.38
CA ASP A 77 -12.71 0.11 -23.11
C ASP A 77 -13.99 0.03 -22.26
N LEU A 78 -13.90 -0.43 -20.99
CA LEU A 78 -15.07 -0.58 -20.13
C LEU A 78 -15.51 0.80 -19.59
N GLU A 79 -16.70 1.24 -19.96
CA GLU A 79 -17.21 2.55 -19.56
C GLU A 79 -17.60 2.61 -18.07
N ALA A 80 -18.21 1.54 -17.54
CA ALA A 80 -18.67 1.51 -16.16
C ALA A 80 -18.70 0.09 -15.57
N VAL A 81 -18.51 0.03 -14.25
CA VAL A 81 -18.79 -1.16 -13.43
C VAL A 81 -20.01 -0.87 -12.57
N TYR A 82 -21.07 -1.64 -12.74
CA TYR A 82 -22.24 -1.52 -11.89
C TYR A 82 -22.15 -2.49 -10.73
N VAL A 83 -22.23 -1.95 -9.52
CA VAL A 83 -22.15 -2.72 -8.28
C VAL A 83 -23.54 -2.82 -7.65
N SER A 84 -23.94 -4.03 -7.27
CA SER A 84 -25.21 -4.24 -6.57
C SER A 84 -25.07 -5.29 -5.48
N MET A 85 -25.92 -5.16 -4.45
CA MET A 85 -26.03 -6.08 -3.32
C MET A 85 -27.47 -6.54 -3.19
N PRO A 86 -27.79 -7.82 -3.51
CA PRO A 86 -29.11 -8.35 -3.36
C PRO A 86 -29.55 -8.38 -1.88
N LYS A 87 -30.74 -7.86 -1.58
CA LYS A 87 -31.29 -7.88 -0.23
C LYS A 87 -31.39 -9.32 0.31
N GLY A 88 -30.95 -9.52 1.55
CA GLY A 88 -31.03 -10.83 2.23
C GLY A 88 -29.99 -11.85 1.76
N ARG A 89 -29.03 -11.46 0.94
CA ARG A 89 -27.89 -12.29 0.54
C ARG A 89 -26.61 -11.58 0.92
N ASN A 90 -25.67 -12.33 1.51
CA ASN A 90 -24.35 -11.80 1.85
C ASN A 90 -23.43 -11.85 0.62
N GLN A 91 -23.82 -11.16 -0.45
CA GLN A 91 -23.16 -11.20 -1.77
C GLN A 91 -23.06 -9.81 -2.37
N ILE A 92 -22.00 -9.61 -3.16
CA ILE A 92 -21.80 -8.46 -4.02
C ILE A 92 -21.74 -8.93 -5.49
N ILE A 93 -22.34 -8.16 -6.38
CA ILE A 93 -22.38 -8.44 -7.82
C ILE A 93 -21.74 -7.27 -8.55
N PHE A 94 -20.77 -7.58 -9.42
CA PHE A 94 -20.14 -6.64 -10.33
C PHE A 94 -20.61 -6.97 -11.76
N ASN A 95 -21.28 -6.01 -12.38
CA ASN A 95 -21.71 -6.10 -13.78
C ASN A 95 -20.77 -5.26 -14.66
N MET A 96 -20.13 -5.90 -15.61
CA MET A 96 -19.11 -5.34 -16.51
C MET A 96 -19.41 -5.81 -17.94
N ASP A 97 -20.18 -5.05 -18.68
CA ASP A 97 -20.66 -5.40 -20.03
C ASP A 97 -21.19 -6.85 -20.11
N ASN A 98 -20.38 -7.74 -20.72
CA ASN A 98 -20.73 -9.15 -20.94
C ASN A 98 -20.30 -10.07 -19.79
N VAL A 99 -19.73 -9.52 -18.69
CA VAL A 99 -19.24 -10.31 -17.55
C VAL A 99 -19.99 -9.91 -16.29
N VAL A 100 -20.49 -10.88 -15.59
CA VAL A 100 -21.07 -10.73 -14.25
C VAL A 100 -20.22 -11.55 -13.27
N LEU A 101 -19.63 -10.87 -12.30
CA LEU A 101 -18.91 -11.51 -11.22
C LEU A 101 -19.71 -11.41 -9.93
N VAL A 102 -19.92 -12.55 -9.28
CA VAL A 102 -20.63 -12.63 -7.99
C VAL A 102 -19.64 -13.13 -6.95
N SER A 103 -19.53 -12.42 -5.83
CA SER A 103 -18.71 -12.83 -4.69
C SER A 103 -19.53 -12.88 -3.42
N GLN A 104 -19.23 -13.86 -2.57
CA GLN A 104 -19.68 -13.87 -1.19
C GLN A 104 -18.88 -12.81 -0.42
N LEU A 105 -19.53 -12.09 0.47
CA LEU A 105 -18.86 -11.18 1.39
C LEU A 105 -18.28 -11.95 2.58
N ILE A 106 -17.24 -11.42 3.20
CA ILE A 106 -16.67 -11.97 4.43
C ILE A 106 -17.45 -11.41 5.60
N ASP A 107 -17.97 -12.30 6.45
CA ASP A 107 -18.67 -11.94 7.68
C ASP A 107 -17.66 -11.49 8.74
N GLY A 108 -18.04 -10.47 9.51
CA GLY A 108 -17.24 -9.97 10.62
C GLY A 108 -17.01 -8.46 10.57
N THR A 109 -16.16 -7.98 11.47
CA THR A 109 -15.79 -6.56 11.56
C THR A 109 -14.33 -6.39 11.14
N PHE A 110 -14.09 -5.50 10.19
CA PHE A 110 -12.74 -5.12 9.83
C PHE A 110 -12.12 -4.31 10.98
N PRO A 111 -10.83 -4.52 11.33
CA PRO A 111 -10.19 -3.79 12.42
C PRO A 111 -10.21 -2.29 12.18
N ASP A 112 -10.34 -1.51 13.26
CA ASP A 112 -10.13 -0.07 13.20
C ASP A 112 -8.63 0.22 12.97
N TYR A 113 -8.34 0.79 11.82
CA TYR A 113 -6.98 1.17 11.41
C TYR A 113 -6.68 2.65 11.62
N SER A 114 -7.65 3.45 12.06
CA SER A 114 -7.48 4.90 12.24
C SER A 114 -6.31 5.25 13.16
N PRO A 115 -6.06 4.51 14.26
CA PRO A 115 -4.93 4.79 15.15
C PRO A 115 -3.55 4.48 14.54
N ILE A 116 -3.50 3.68 13.46
CA ILE A 116 -2.24 3.25 12.83
C ILE A 116 -1.75 4.32 11.84
N VAL A 117 -2.65 5.16 11.32
CA VAL A 117 -2.32 6.21 10.35
C VAL A 117 -1.66 7.37 11.08
N PRO A 118 -0.35 7.64 10.87
CA PRO A 118 0.30 8.77 11.52
C PRO A 118 -0.33 10.10 11.10
N ALA A 119 -0.60 10.96 12.07
CA ALA A 119 -1.17 12.29 11.83
C ALA A 119 -0.13 13.31 11.33
N SER A 120 1.16 13.05 11.59
CA SER A 120 2.28 13.92 11.22
C SER A 120 3.55 13.10 10.98
N HIS A 121 4.55 13.73 10.42
CA HIS A 121 5.88 13.17 10.21
C HIS A 121 6.95 14.16 10.66
N ASN A 122 8.14 13.67 10.99
CA ASN A 122 9.32 14.46 11.31
C ASN A 122 10.26 14.59 10.11
N THR A 123 10.22 13.61 9.21
CA THR A 123 11.03 13.60 7.99
C THR A 123 10.19 13.17 6.80
N ARG A 124 10.24 13.95 5.75
CA ARG A 124 9.61 13.63 4.47
C ARG A 124 10.68 13.55 3.39
N THR A 125 10.81 12.37 2.80
CA THR A 125 11.81 12.04 1.78
C THR A 125 11.11 11.79 0.45
N VAL A 126 11.34 12.64 -0.53
CA VAL A 126 10.80 12.49 -1.89
C VAL A 126 11.87 11.95 -2.80
N VAL A 127 11.58 10.86 -3.50
CA VAL A 127 12.49 10.17 -4.41
C VAL A 127 11.81 9.86 -5.74
N ASN A 128 12.62 9.58 -6.77
CA ASN A 128 12.10 9.03 -8.03
C ASN A 128 11.55 7.61 -7.80
N THR A 129 10.28 7.38 -8.18
CA THR A 129 9.58 6.11 -7.93
C THR A 129 10.29 4.92 -8.61
N ALA A 130 10.77 5.09 -9.84
CA ALA A 130 11.41 4.02 -10.59
C ALA A 130 12.77 3.63 -9.99
N GLU A 131 13.55 4.61 -9.56
CA GLU A 131 14.84 4.38 -8.91
C GLU A 131 14.67 3.71 -7.55
N PHE A 132 13.74 4.20 -6.74
CA PHE A 132 13.47 3.61 -5.43
C PHE A 132 12.95 2.17 -5.56
N ARG A 133 12.05 1.91 -6.51
CA ARG A 133 11.58 0.55 -6.83
C ARG A 133 12.71 -0.35 -7.28
N LYS A 134 13.64 0.14 -8.10
CA LYS A 134 14.81 -0.63 -8.54
C LYS A 134 15.73 -0.96 -7.37
N ALA A 135 16.02 0.01 -6.51
CA ALA A 135 16.83 -0.20 -5.30
C ALA A 135 16.21 -1.24 -4.37
N CYS A 136 14.91 -1.13 -4.07
CA CYS A 136 14.19 -2.11 -3.25
C CYS A 136 14.17 -3.51 -3.89
N LYS A 137 13.96 -3.63 -5.21
CA LYS A 137 14.02 -4.92 -5.90
C LYS A 137 15.40 -5.57 -5.86
N THR A 138 16.46 -4.77 -5.94
CA THR A 138 17.82 -5.29 -5.80
C THR A 138 18.08 -5.72 -4.37
N ALA A 139 17.72 -4.89 -3.39
CA ALA A 139 17.85 -5.21 -1.97
C ALA A 139 17.08 -6.47 -1.56
N ASP A 140 15.90 -6.75 -2.17
CA ASP A 140 15.11 -7.96 -1.91
C ASP A 140 15.88 -9.26 -2.17
N ILE A 141 16.81 -9.25 -3.14
CA ILE A 141 17.63 -10.42 -3.46
C ILE A 141 18.55 -10.78 -2.27
N PHE A 142 19.12 -9.76 -1.63
CA PHE A 142 20.05 -9.93 -0.49
C PHE A 142 19.31 -10.08 0.84
N ALA A 143 18.13 -9.48 0.99
CA ALA A 143 17.35 -9.48 2.23
C ALA A 143 16.65 -10.81 2.55
N ARG A 144 16.59 -11.77 1.62
CA ARG A 144 15.81 -13.02 1.79
C ARG A 144 16.17 -13.82 3.02
N GLU A 145 17.44 -13.86 3.37
CA GLU A 145 17.95 -14.59 4.55
C GLU A 145 17.78 -13.81 5.86
N SER A 146 17.61 -12.49 5.77
CA SER A 146 17.42 -11.59 6.91
C SER A 146 15.94 -11.19 7.09
N SER A 147 15.02 -12.14 6.93
CA SER A 147 13.57 -11.91 7.06
C SER A 147 13.04 -10.81 6.13
N ASN A 148 13.62 -10.67 4.94
CA ASN A 148 13.36 -9.62 3.95
C ASN A 148 13.59 -8.20 4.51
N THR A 149 14.49 -8.03 5.47
CA THR A 149 14.77 -6.73 6.10
C THR A 149 15.76 -5.93 5.25
N ALA A 150 15.37 -4.71 4.88
CA ALA A 150 16.27 -3.72 4.33
C ALA A 150 16.23 -2.45 5.18
N ARG A 151 17.38 -1.81 5.34
CA ARG A 151 17.56 -0.56 6.03
C ARG A 151 17.47 0.59 5.02
N ILE A 152 16.76 1.63 5.37
CA ILE A 152 16.68 2.88 4.62
C ILE A 152 17.29 3.96 5.50
N SER A 153 18.42 4.54 5.05
CA SER A 153 19.03 5.72 5.63
C SER A 153 18.68 6.94 4.81
N VAL A 154 18.24 8.00 5.46
CA VAL A 154 17.92 9.28 4.84
C VAL A 154 18.83 10.34 5.43
N GLU A 155 19.55 11.02 4.55
CA GLU A 155 20.48 12.08 4.91
C GLU A 155 20.09 13.36 4.16
N PRO A 156 19.66 14.42 4.89
CA PRO A 156 19.46 15.73 4.30
C PRO A 156 20.76 16.24 3.71
N GLY A 157 20.68 16.86 2.52
CA GLY A 157 21.83 17.52 1.90
C GLY A 157 22.27 18.77 2.69
N ASP A 158 23.48 19.19 2.42
CA ASP A 158 24.07 20.43 2.94
C ASP A 158 24.58 21.33 1.79
N GLU A 159 25.36 22.36 2.14
CA GLU A 159 25.96 23.25 1.13
C GLU A 159 26.92 22.54 0.15
N PHE A 160 27.35 21.33 0.45
CA PHE A 160 28.37 20.58 -0.28
C PHE A 160 27.85 19.34 -1.00
N GLY A 161 26.62 18.89 -0.71
CA GLY A 161 26.10 17.67 -1.31
C GLY A 161 24.57 17.55 -1.33
N PRO A 162 24.02 16.73 -2.25
CA PRO A 162 22.59 16.49 -2.36
C PRO A 162 22.09 15.68 -1.16
N SER A 163 20.79 15.78 -0.90
CA SER A 163 20.12 14.84 0.00
C SER A 163 20.10 13.44 -0.61
N LEU A 164 20.31 12.42 0.19
CA LEU A 164 20.38 11.03 -0.23
C LEU A 164 19.42 10.14 0.56
N ALA A 165 18.85 9.18 -0.14
CA ALA A 165 18.19 8.02 0.44
C ALA A 165 19.01 6.78 0.07
N THR A 166 19.47 6.02 1.04
CA THR A 166 20.30 4.83 0.84
C THR A 166 19.53 3.59 1.28
N VAL A 167 19.40 2.62 0.38
CA VAL A 167 18.77 1.32 0.68
C VAL A 167 19.86 0.27 0.84
N VAL A 168 19.94 -0.34 2.02
CA VAL A 168 20.95 -1.34 2.36
C VAL A 168 20.28 -2.65 2.74
N ALA A 169 20.78 -3.75 2.17
CA ALA A 169 20.42 -5.10 2.57
C ALA A 169 21.68 -5.97 2.68
N THR A 170 21.73 -6.82 3.69
CA THR A 170 22.87 -7.67 4.00
C THR A 170 22.45 -9.13 4.02
N SER A 171 23.27 -9.98 3.41
CA SER A 171 23.18 -11.43 3.45
C SER A 171 24.52 -12.02 3.84
N THR A 172 24.49 -13.00 4.72
CA THR A 172 25.72 -13.73 5.13
C THR A 172 26.28 -14.61 4.03
N GLU A 173 25.46 -15.02 3.05
CA GLU A 173 25.87 -15.91 1.95
C GLU A 173 26.17 -15.15 0.66
N THR A 174 25.41 -14.11 0.34
CA THR A 174 25.49 -13.41 -0.96
C THR A 174 26.15 -12.04 -0.88
N GLY A 175 26.52 -11.57 0.33
CA GLY A 175 27.18 -10.27 0.56
C GLY A 175 26.18 -9.13 0.74
N ASP A 176 26.66 -7.90 0.61
CA ASP A 176 25.92 -6.69 0.91
C ASP A 176 25.50 -5.97 -0.38
N ASN A 177 24.34 -5.33 -0.33
CA ASN A 177 23.87 -4.42 -1.36
C ASN A 177 23.62 -3.05 -0.75
N GLU A 178 24.16 -2.02 -1.38
CA GLU A 178 23.89 -0.62 -1.07
C GLU A 178 23.50 0.12 -2.35
N ALA A 179 22.37 0.82 -2.31
CA ALA A 179 21.89 1.62 -3.42
C ALA A 179 21.56 3.03 -2.91
N GLN A 180 22.25 4.02 -3.45
CA GLN A 180 22.01 5.44 -3.16
C GLN A 180 21.12 6.07 -4.23
N ILE A 181 20.16 6.88 -3.79
CA ILE A 181 19.18 7.56 -4.62
C ILE A 181 19.16 9.03 -4.23
N GLU A 182 19.21 9.92 -5.20
CA GLU A 182 19.00 11.34 -4.96
C GLU A 182 17.58 11.57 -4.42
N ALA A 183 17.50 12.39 -3.38
CA ALA A 183 16.28 12.67 -2.69
C ALA A 183 16.07 14.16 -2.44
N SER A 184 14.84 14.57 -2.22
CA SER A 184 14.51 15.83 -1.57
C SER A 184 14.03 15.52 -0.16
N VAL A 185 14.75 15.97 0.85
CA VAL A 185 14.50 15.67 2.26
C VAL A 185 14.11 16.93 2.99
N ASP A 186 12.96 16.87 3.65
CA ASP A 186 12.49 17.87 4.61
C ASP A 186 12.42 17.20 5.98
N GLY A 187 13.22 17.67 6.92
CA GLY A 187 13.32 17.14 8.28
C GLY A 187 14.71 16.64 8.66
N GLN A 188 14.77 15.77 9.66
CA GLN A 188 16.00 15.27 10.27
C GLN A 188 16.50 13.99 9.58
N PRO A 189 17.81 13.66 9.65
CA PRO A 189 18.30 12.36 9.21
C PRO A 189 17.63 11.24 9.99
N ILE A 190 17.35 10.14 9.31
CA ILE A 190 16.72 8.98 9.94
C ILE A 190 17.24 7.68 9.32
N GLU A 191 17.37 6.66 10.16
CA GLU A 191 17.62 5.29 9.74
C GLU A 191 16.47 4.41 10.24
N ILE A 192 15.83 3.68 9.34
CA ILE A 192 14.66 2.84 9.62
C ILE A 192 14.72 1.55 8.79
N ALA A 193 14.28 0.43 9.37
CA ALA A 193 14.21 -0.83 8.66
C ALA A 193 12.79 -1.20 8.29
N PHE A 194 12.62 -1.73 7.08
CA PHE A 194 11.35 -2.26 6.60
C PHE A 194 11.52 -3.64 5.97
N ASN A 195 10.42 -4.37 5.90
CA ASN A 195 10.32 -5.49 5.00
C ASN A 195 10.35 -4.97 3.55
N VAL A 196 11.45 -5.23 2.85
CA VAL A 196 11.70 -4.71 1.49
C VAL A 196 10.70 -5.24 0.47
N LYS A 197 10.12 -6.41 0.72
CA LYS A 197 9.07 -6.98 -0.11
C LYS A 197 7.79 -6.14 -0.04
N TYR A 198 7.42 -5.66 1.14
CA TYR A 198 6.30 -4.73 1.31
C TYR A 198 6.54 -3.40 0.62
N MET A 199 7.78 -2.89 0.69
CA MET A 199 8.18 -1.70 -0.07
C MET A 199 8.07 -1.94 -1.58
N THR A 200 8.55 -3.06 -2.07
CA THR A 200 8.49 -3.42 -3.49
C THR A 200 7.04 -3.56 -3.97
N ASP A 201 6.16 -4.17 -3.16
CA ASP A 201 4.75 -4.35 -3.50
C ASP A 201 4.05 -3.01 -3.72
N VAL A 202 4.19 -2.06 -2.78
CA VAL A 202 3.57 -0.73 -2.93
C VAL A 202 4.18 0.05 -4.08
N LEU A 203 5.51 0.01 -4.26
CA LEU A 203 6.17 0.74 -5.35
C LEU A 203 5.82 0.18 -6.75
N ASN A 204 5.33 -1.04 -6.86
CA ASN A 204 4.84 -1.60 -8.12
C ASN A 204 3.48 -1.03 -8.54
N VAL A 205 2.69 -0.50 -7.61
CA VAL A 205 1.34 0.07 -7.86
C VAL A 205 1.31 1.59 -7.79
N VAL A 206 2.42 2.24 -7.44
CA VAL A 206 2.59 3.70 -7.54
C VAL A 206 2.91 4.06 -8.98
N GLU A 207 2.06 4.88 -9.59
CA GLU A 207 2.16 5.31 -11.00
C GLU A 207 2.78 6.71 -11.15
N THR A 208 2.86 7.50 -10.07
CA THR A 208 3.44 8.84 -10.11
C THR A 208 4.96 8.78 -10.27
N PRO A 209 5.58 9.76 -10.96
CA PRO A 209 7.03 9.82 -11.15
C PRO A 209 7.81 9.90 -9.84
N GLN A 210 7.22 10.46 -8.80
CA GLN A 210 7.81 10.65 -7.49
C GLN A 210 6.93 10.09 -6.39
N VAL A 211 7.57 9.58 -5.34
CA VAL A 211 6.94 9.05 -4.16
C VAL A 211 7.59 9.64 -2.91
N ALA A 212 6.79 9.91 -1.89
CA ALA A 212 7.26 10.36 -0.59
C ALA A 212 7.26 9.19 0.40
N LEU A 213 8.35 9.03 1.14
CA LEU A 213 8.44 8.27 2.38
C LEU A 213 8.39 9.27 3.54
N GLU A 214 7.35 9.17 4.36
CA GLU A 214 7.14 9.99 5.55
C GLU A 214 7.42 9.14 6.79
N THR A 215 8.25 9.65 7.69
CA THR A 215 8.70 8.94 8.90
C THR A 215 8.68 9.86 10.10
N THR A 216 8.36 9.30 11.26
CA THR A 216 8.38 10.03 12.54
C THR A 216 9.58 9.59 13.39
N SER A 217 9.81 8.29 13.50
CA SER A 217 10.96 7.69 14.19
C SER A 217 11.30 6.31 13.60
N ALA A 218 12.42 5.72 14.02
CA ALA A 218 12.82 4.39 13.59
C ALA A 218 11.89 3.26 14.11
N MET A 219 11.03 3.56 15.08
CA MET A 219 10.15 2.59 15.74
C MET A 219 8.68 2.78 15.41
N GLU A 220 8.34 3.82 14.64
CA GLU A 220 6.99 4.13 14.21
C GLU A 220 6.78 3.80 12.73
N PRO A 221 5.52 3.60 12.28
CA PRO A 221 5.24 3.24 10.90
C PRO A 221 5.77 4.25 9.89
N GLY A 222 6.32 3.75 8.79
CA GLY A 222 6.60 4.56 7.61
C GLY A 222 5.37 4.68 6.72
N VAL A 223 5.16 5.86 6.16
CA VAL A 223 4.03 6.15 5.26
C VAL A 223 4.55 6.44 3.87
N ILE A 224 4.02 5.72 2.90
CA ILE A 224 4.29 5.91 1.47
C ILE A 224 3.12 6.68 0.86
N ARG A 225 3.42 7.81 0.22
CA ARG A 225 2.44 8.63 -0.52
C ARG A 225 2.96 8.96 -1.91
N PRO A 226 2.22 8.67 -2.98
CA PRO A 226 2.56 9.20 -4.30
C PRO A 226 2.50 10.73 -4.30
N VAL A 227 3.48 11.38 -4.91
CA VAL A 227 3.46 12.85 -5.00
C VAL A 227 2.43 13.29 -6.04
N GLY A 228 1.48 14.12 -5.59
CA GLY A 228 0.38 14.60 -6.43
C GLY A 228 -0.88 13.73 -6.42
N ASP A 229 -0.90 12.63 -5.67
CA ASP A 229 -2.09 11.79 -5.44
C ASP A 229 -2.31 11.65 -3.93
N ASN A 230 -3.27 12.39 -3.39
CA ASN A 230 -3.58 12.39 -1.95
C ASN A 230 -4.58 11.30 -1.54
N ASP A 231 -5.16 10.60 -2.52
CA ASP A 231 -6.20 9.60 -2.29
C ASP A 231 -5.65 8.20 -2.03
N PHE A 232 -4.34 8.01 -2.18
CA PHE A 232 -3.65 6.75 -1.88
C PHE A 232 -2.61 6.93 -0.76
N VAL A 233 -2.70 6.05 0.23
CA VAL A 233 -1.76 5.98 1.37
C VAL A 233 -1.41 4.53 1.62
N HIS A 234 -0.12 4.24 1.78
CA HIS A 234 0.36 2.94 2.22
C HIS A 234 1.24 3.07 3.45
N ILE A 235 1.02 2.22 4.43
CA ILE A 235 1.70 2.23 5.72
C ILE A 235 2.41 0.91 5.91
N ILE A 236 3.66 0.95 6.39
CA ILE A 236 4.47 -0.23 6.66
C ILE A 236 5.02 -0.15 8.08
N MET A 237 4.79 -1.18 8.87
CA MET A 237 5.37 -1.30 10.20
C MET A 237 6.88 -1.47 10.10
N PRO A 238 7.66 -0.77 10.94
CA PRO A 238 9.12 -0.93 10.94
C PRO A 238 9.51 -2.30 11.47
N MET A 239 10.66 -2.78 10.99
CA MET A 239 11.30 -3.98 11.52
C MET A 239 12.37 -3.59 12.55
N GLN A 240 12.52 -4.42 13.58
CA GLN A 240 13.60 -4.23 14.54
C GLN A 240 14.93 -4.66 13.89
N PHE A 241 15.97 -3.84 14.07
CA PHE A 241 17.32 -4.28 13.75
C PHE A 241 17.71 -5.43 14.68
N GLY A 242 18.06 -6.58 14.13
CA GLY A 242 18.80 -7.57 14.87
C GLY A 242 20.13 -6.94 15.32
N ARG A 243 20.39 -6.97 16.62
CA ARG A 243 21.69 -6.59 17.17
C ARG A 243 22.73 -7.61 16.80
#